data_6d0a78a04da27ec10e93fd6cec2eb8d6
#
_entry.id   6d0a78a04da27ec10e93fd6cec2eb8d6
#
_cell.length_a   1.000
_cell.length_b   1.000
_cell.length_c   1.000
_cell.angle_alpha   90.00
_cell.angle_beta   90.00
_cell.angle_gamma   90.00
#
_symmetry.space_group_name_H-M   'P 1'
#
loop_
_entity.id
_entity.type
_entity.pdbx_description
1 polymer ?
#
loop_
_entity_poly.entity_id
_entity_poly.type
_entity_poly.pdbx_seq_one_letter_code
_entity_poly.pdbx_strand_id
1 'polypeptide(L)'
;IAMTLVILAGTAIALFGVLGPAFDLPMRGSLVLFFLITALYVFTTAGLGLLAATVARNLAQVGMLTVVILMPMLLLSGAWTPIEAMPDWMRILAWISPLHYFLDAAYGILLKGTGMDLLWDSVLAMGLLGVLVFGAGMGRFGRQFG
;
A
#
# COMPACT_ATOMS: atom_id res chain seq x y z
N ILE A 1 -4.49 9.03 12.11
CA ILE A 1 -5.91 9.27 11.74
C ILE A 1 -6.00 10.48 10.80
N ALA A 2 -5.52 11.66 11.17
CA ALA A 2 -5.57 12.86 10.33
C ALA A 2 -4.89 12.64 8.97
N MET A 3 -3.71 12.05 8.94
CA MET A 3 -3.00 11.73 7.71
C MET A 3 -3.77 10.75 6.82
N THR A 4 -4.38 9.73 7.42
CA THR A 4 -5.22 8.77 6.69
C THR A 4 -6.42 9.47 6.06
N LEU A 5 -7.10 10.35 6.79
CA LEU A 5 -8.23 11.12 6.28
C LEU A 5 -7.83 12.03 5.11
N VAL A 6 -6.68 12.70 5.21
CA VAL A 6 -6.16 13.55 4.12
C VAL A 6 -5.87 12.73 2.87
N ILE A 7 -5.24 11.57 3.02
CA ILE A 7 -4.94 10.68 1.89
C ILE A 7 -6.24 10.14 1.27
N LEU A 8 -7.20 9.71 2.07
CA LEU A 8 -8.48 9.24 1.57
C LEU A 8 -9.26 10.35 0.84
N ALA A 9 -9.26 11.55 1.39
CA ALA A 9 -9.88 12.70 0.74
C ALA A 9 -9.18 13.06 -0.58
N GLY A 10 -7.85 13.09 -0.59
CA GLY A 10 -7.06 13.31 -1.81
C GLY A 10 -7.31 12.23 -2.86
N THR A 11 -7.41 10.98 -2.46
CA THR A 11 -7.74 9.85 -3.35
C THR A 11 -9.15 10.01 -3.93
N ALA A 12 -10.12 10.42 -3.11
CA ALA A 12 -11.49 10.69 -3.57
C ALA A 12 -11.54 11.83 -4.60
N ILE A 13 -10.85 12.92 -4.33
CA ILE A 13 -10.78 14.08 -5.24
C ILE A 13 -10.11 13.67 -6.56
N ALA A 14 -9.01 12.93 -6.51
CA ALA A 14 -8.33 12.44 -7.71
C ALA A 14 -9.21 11.50 -8.53
N LEU A 15 -9.88 10.56 -7.86
CA LEU A 15 -10.70 9.56 -8.52
C LEU A 15 -11.96 10.17 -9.15
N PHE A 16 -12.70 10.98 -8.41
CA PHE A 16 -13.97 11.53 -8.86
C PHE A 16 -13.82 12.85 -9.61
N GLY A 17 -12.84 13.68 -9.24
CA GLY A 17 -12.65 14.99 -9.83
C GLY A 17 -11.81 15.00 -11.10
N VAL A 18 -10.85 14.10 -11.21
CA VAL A 18 -9.89 14.07 -12.32
C VAL A 18 -10.00 12.80 -13.15
N LEU A 19 -9.77 11.64 -12.54
CA LEU A 19 -9.68 10.39 -13.28
C LEU A 19 -11.03 9.91 -13.81
N GLY A 20 -12.11 10.05 -13.05
CA GLY A 20 -13.44 9.66 -13.50
C GLY A 20 -13.86 10.40 -14.77
N PRO A 21 -13.93 11.75 -14.75
CA PRO A 21 -14.32 12.52 -15.92
C PRO A 21 -13.34 12.49 -17.09
N ALA A 22 -12.02 12.41 -16.81
CA ALA A 22 -10.99 12.46 -17.84
C ALA A 22 -10.82 11.16 -18.62
N PHE A 23 -11.02 10.02 -17.98
CA PHE A 23 -10.75 8.70 -18.54
C PHE A 23 -11.98 7.81 -18.67
N ASP A 24 -13.16 8.32 -18.29
CA ASP A 24 -14.42 7.57 -18.37
C ASP A 24 -14.30 6.17 -17.69
N LEU A 25 -13.65 6.15 -16.51
CA LEU A 25 -13.34 4.93 -15.79
C LEU A 25 -14.63 4.16 -15.44
N PRO A 26 -14.77 2.91 -15.89
CA PRO A 26 -15.90 2.08 -15.53
C PRO A 26 -15.76 1.66 -14.05
N MET A 27 -16.24 2.47 -13.13
CA MET A 27 -16.23 2.15 -11.69
C MET A 27 -17.22 1.01 -11.41
N ARG A 28 -16.83 -0.21 -11.75
CA ARG A 28 -17.69 -1.39 -11.69
C ARG A 28 -17.84 -2.00 -10.29
N GLY A 29 -16.91 -1.67 -9.39
CA GLY A 29 -16.86 -2.28 -8.06
C GLY A 29 -17.37 -1.37 -6.94
N SER A 30 -17.31 -1.87 -5.71
CA SER A 30 -17.71 -1.15 -4.51
C SER A 30 -16.67 -0.08 -4.15
N LEU A 31 -17.06 1.18 -4.20
CA LEU A 31 -16.22 2.30 -3.75
C LEU A 31 -15.90 2.23 -2.26
N VAL A 32 -16.83 1.73 -1.45
CA VAL A 32 -16.60 1.51 -0.01
C VAL A 32 -15.45 0.53 0.19
N LEU A 33 -15.45 -0.58 -0.54
CA LEU A 33 -14.40 -1.58 -0.50
C LEU A 33 -13.05 -0.99 -0.96
N PHE A 34 -13.06 -0.18 -2.02
CA PHE A 34 -11.86 0.52 -2.49
C PHE A 34 -11.26 1.43 -1.41
N PHE A 35 -12.08 2.24 -0.74
CA PHE A 35 -11.60 3.13 0.32
C PHE A 35 -11.15 2.36 1.56
N LEU A 36 -11.78 1.24 1.91
CA LEU A 36 -11.33 0.37 3.00
C LEU A 36 -9.96 -0.22 2.72
N ILE A 37 -9.73 -0.70 1.50
CA ILE A 37 -8.42 -1.24 1.09
C ILE A 37 -7.36 -0.13 1.05
N THR A 38 -7.73 1.06 0.59
CA THR A 38 -6.83 2.22 0.63
C THR A 38 -6.44 2.58 2.07
N ALA A 39 -7.38 2.58 3.00
CA ALA A 39 -7.11 2.82 4.42
C ALA A 39 -6.18 1.76 5.00
N LEU A 40 -6.38 0.49 4.66
CA LEU A 40 -5.51 -0.61 5.08
C LEU A 40 -4.09 -0.48 4.50
N TYR A 41 -3.97 -0.08 3.24
CA TYR A 41 -2.69 0.20 2.62
C TYR A 41 -1.95 1.37 3.30
N VAL A 42 -2.66 2.45 3.60
CA VAL A 42 -2.10 3.60 4.34
C VAL A 42 -1.62 3.18 5.73
N PHE A 43 -2.39 2.35 6.43
CA PHE A 43 -1.99 1.79 7.73
C PHE A 43 -0.69 0.97 7.61
N THR A 44 -0.61 0.09 6.61
CA THR A 44 0.57 -0.75 6.38
C THR A 44 1.81 0.08 6.04
N THR A 45 1.67 1.06 5.17
CA THR A 45 2.79 1.95 4.78
C THR A 45 3.19 2.90 5.90
N ALA A 46 2.26 3.35 6.74
CA ALA A 46 2.57 4.10 7.94
C ALA A 46 3.43 3.29 8.93
N GLY A 47 3.15 1.98 9.05
CA GLY A 47 3.99 1.05 9.80
C GLY A 47 5.43 0.97 9.27
N LEU A 48 5.59 0.89 7.95
CA LEU A 48 6.92 0.92 7.31
C LEU A 48 7.66 2.24 7.59
N GLY A 49 6.97 3.37 7.49
CA GLY A 49 7.51 4.68 7.83
C GLY A 49 7.93 4.79 9.30
N LEU A 50 7.12 4.29 10.21
CA LEU A 50 7.45 4.22 11.63
C LEU A 50 8.70 3.36 11.88
N LEU A 51 8.77 2.19 11.26
CA LEU A 51 9.93 1.31 11.36
C LEU A 51 11.19 1.99 10.83
N ALA A 52 11.13 2.64 9.68
CA ALA A 52 12.25 3.42 9.12
C ALA A 52 12.69 4.53 10.08
N ALA A 53 11.74 5.26 10.67
CA ALA A 53 12.04 6.31 11.65
C ALA A 53 12.71 5.79 12.92
N THR A 54 12.40 4.58 13.37
CA THR A 54 13.06 3.97 14.55
C THR A 54 14.49 3.49 14.29
N VAL A 55 14.83 3.23 13.04
CA VAL A 55 16.18 2.80 12.63
C VAL A 55 17.07 3.99 12.30
N ALA A 56 16.49 5.06 11.77
CA ALA A 56 17.20 6.26 11.38
C ALA A 56 17.67 7.08 12.59
N ARG A 57 18.86 7.66 12.49
CA ARG A 57 19.45 8.51 13.51
C ARG A 57 19.28 10.01 13.26
N ASN A 58 18.93 10.37 12.03
CA ASN A 58 18.70 11.76 11.61
C ASN A 58 17.70 11.81 10.45
N LEU A 59 17.20 13.01 10.14
CA LEU A 59 16.19 13.21 9.10
C LEU A 59 16.68 12.80 7.71
N ALA A 60 17.96 13.01 7.40
CA ALA A 60 18.53 12.60 6.12
C ALA A 60 18.50 11.07 5.95
N GLN A 61 18.78 10.32 7.02
CA GLN A 61 18.66 8.86 7.01
C GLN A 61 17.22 8.38 6.86
N VAL A 62 16.25 9.08 7.45
CA VAL A 62 14.83 8.76 7.22
C VAL A 62 14.49 8.86 5.73
N GLY A 63 14.88 9.97 5.09
CA GLY A 63 14.66 10.17 3.66
C GLY A 63 15.33 9.08 2.81
N MET A 64 16.56 8.75 3.10
CA MET A 64 17.33 7.72 2.40
C MET A 64 16.70 6.32 2.56
N LEU A 65 16.32 5.95 3.78
CA LEU A 65 15.63 4.69 4.05
C LEU A 65 14.27 4.62 3.36
N THR A 66 13.55 5.74 3.32
CA THR A 66 12.27 5.81 2.61
C THR A 66 12.45 5.50 1.13
N VAL A 67 13.45 6.08 0.47
CA VAL A 67 13.76 5.79 -0.94
C VAL A 67 14.16 4.33 -1.13
N VAL A 68 15.03 3.79 -0.25
CA VAL A 68 15.48 2.39 -0.31
C VAL A 68 14.33 1.40 -0.14
N ILE A 69 13.30 1.75 0.61
CA ILE A 69 12.09 0.92 0.78
C ILE A 69 11.13 1.11 -0.39
N LEU A 70 10.86 2.36 -0.79
CA LEU A 70 9.85 2.67 -1.81
C LEU A 70 10.28 2.23 -3.22
N MET A 71 11.54 2.36 -3.58
CA MET A 71 12.01 2.00 -4.94
C MET A 71 11.78 0.52 -5.25
N PRO A 72 12.20 -0.46 -4.42
CA PRO A 72 11.87 -1.85 -4.67
C PRO A 72 10.36 -2.11 -4.65
N MET A 73 9.62 -1.46 -3.75
CA MET A 73 8.15 -1.60 -3.71
C MET A 73 7.50 -1.19 -5.02
N LEU A 74 7.92 -0.07 -5.60
CA LEU A 74 7.41 0.40 -6.89
C LEU A 74 7.77 -0.54 -8.04
N LEU A 75 9.02 -0.99 -8.09
CA LEU A 75 9.49 -1.90 -9.14
C LEU A 75 8.82 -3.28 -9.06
N LEU A 76 8.60 -3.78 -7.84
CA LEU A 76 8.02 -5.11 -7.59
C LEU A 76 6.49 -5.10 -7.50
N SER A 77 5.87 -3.92 -7.58
CA SER A 77 4.41 -3.80 -7.45
C SER A 77 3.61 -4.38 -8.61
N GLY A 78 4.24 -4.56 -9.76
CA GLY A 78 3.56 -4.93 -10.99
C GLY A 78 3.04 -3.75 -11.81
N ALA A 79 3.20 -2.51 -11.31
CA ALA A 79 2.74 -1.31 -12.01
C ALA A 79 3.54 -1.01 -13.29
N TRP A 80 4.84 -1.27 -13.25
CA TRP A 80 5.76 -0.99 -14.36
C TRP A 80 6.14 -2.24 -15.13
N THR A 81 6.33 -3.35 -14.45
CA THR A 81 6.66 -4.64 -15.06
C THR A 81 5.64 -5.66 -14.61
N PRO A 82 4.87 -6.29 -15.52
CA PRO A 82 3.95 -7.36 -15.17
C PRO A 82 4.66 -8.46 -14.38
N ILE A 83 3.99 -8.97 -13.34
CA ILE A 83 4.57 -9.99 -12.45
C ILE A 83 4.91 -11.27 -13.20
N GLU A 84 4.13 -11.58 -14.23
CA GLU A 84 4.34 -12.74 -15.09
C GLU A 84 5.66 -12.65 -15.89
N ALA A 85 6.13 -11.44 -16.14
CA ALA A 85 7.40 -11.18 -16.84
C ALA A 85 8.61 -11.12 -15.89
N MET A 86 8.38 -11.18 -14.58
CA MET A 86 9.45 -11.12 -13.58
C MET A 86 10.12 -12.50 -13.40
N PRO A 87 11.45 -12.55 -13.17
CA PRO A 87 12.11 -13.76 -12.69
C PRO A 87 11.53 -14.24 -11.37
N ASP A 88 11.62 -15.55 -11.11
CA ASP A 88 11.00 -16.17 -9.94
C ASP A 88 11.41 -15.53 -8.59
N TRP A 89 12.68 -15.16 -8.45
CA TRP A 89 13.17 -14.52 -7.24
C TRP A 89 12.57 -13.11 -7.02
N MET A 90 12.33 -12.35 -8.10
CA MET A 90 11.65 -11.06 -8.02
C MET A 90 10.18 -11.21 -7.67
N ARG A 91 9.53 -12.23 -8.21
CA ARG A 91 8.13 -12.55 -7.93
C ARG A 91 7.90 -12.89 -6.46
N ILE A 92 8.83 -13.65 -5.85
CA ILE A 92 8.79 -13.94 -4.42
C ILE A 92 8.88 -12.64 -3.58
N LEU A 93 9.78 -11.74 -3.97
CA LEU A 93 9.91 -10.44 -3.29
C LEU A 93 8.67 -9.54 -3.49
N ALA A 94 8.02 -9.63 -4.65
CA ALA A 94 6.79 -8.89 -4.90
C ALA A 94 5.66 -9.26 -3.92
N TRP A 95 5.59 -10.51 -3.47
CA TRP A 95 4.60 -10.96 -2.49
C TRP A 95 4.77 -10.35 -1.10
N ILE A 96 5.94 -9.80 -0.80
CA ILE A 96 6.21 -9.08 0.46
C ILE A 96 5.81 -7.60 0.35
N SER A 97 5.58 -7.10 -0.86
CA SER A 97 5.25 -5.70 -1.10
C SER A 97 3.77 -5.41 -0.85
N PRO A 98 3.41 -4.54 0.11
CA PRO A 98 2.02 -4.15 0.32
C PRO A 98 1.43 -3.40 -0.88
N LEU A 99 2.26 -2.70 -1.66
CA LEU A 99 1.83 -2.01 -2.87
C LEU A 99 1.34 -2.97 -3.95
N HIS A 100 1.95 -4.15 -4.06
CA HIS A 100 1.49 -5.21 -4.97
C HIS A 100 0.04 -5.61 -4.68
N TYR A 101 -0.27 -5.92 -3.43
CA TYR A 101 -1.63 -6.31 -3.01
C TYR A 101 -2.62 -5.18 -3.17
N PHE A 102 -2.20 -3.95 -2.87
CA PHE A 102 -3.05 -2.77 -3.06
C PHE A 102 -3.42 -2.56 -4.52
N LEU A 103 -2.45 -2.62 -5.43
CA LEU A 103 -2.68 -2.43 -6.86
C LEU A 103 -3.56 -3.54 -7.44
N ASP A 104 -3.29 -4.79 -7.07
CA ASP A 104 -4.12 -5.93 -7.50
C ASP A 104 -5.58 -5.76 -7.06
N ALA A 105 -5.79 -5.41 -5.80
CA ALA A 105 -7.12 -5.15 -5.26
C ALA A 105 -7.78 -3.92 -5.89
N ALA A 106 -7.06 -2.81 -6.07
CA ALA A 106 -7.58 -1.59 -6.67
C ALA A 106 -8.01 -1.80 -8.13
N TYR A 107 -7.18 -2.44 -8.93
CA TYR A 107 -7.52 -2.80 -10.31
C TYR A 107 -8.70 -3.77 -10.37
N GLY A 108 -8.74 -4.75 -9.47
CA GLY A 108 -9.86 -5.68 -9.37
C GLY A 108 -11.18 -4.96 -9.09
N ILE A 109 -11.21 -4.04 -8.14
CA ILE A 109 -12.42 -3.31 -7.76
C ILE A 109 -12.83 -2.32 -8.85
N LEU A 110 -11.92 -1.49 -9.32
CA LEU A 110 -12.25 -0.38 -10.23
C LEU A 110 -12.53 -0.84 -11.66
N LEU A 111 -11.77 -1.80 -12.18
CA LEU A 111 -11.85 -2.21 -13.58
C LEU A 111 -12.65 -3.49 -13.78
N LYS A 112 -12.54 -4.47 -12.89
CA LYS A 112 -13.17 -5.78 -13.01
C LYS A 112 -14.46 -5.90 -12.21
N GLY A 113 -14.72 -4.98 -11.28
CA GLY A 113 -15.86 -5.07 -10.37
C GLY A 113 -15.76 -6.20 -9.37
N THR A 114 -14.54 -6.61 -9.02
CA THR A 114 -14.25 -7.72 -8.11
C THR A 114 -14.80 -7.44 -6.71
N GLY A 115 -15.50 -8.40 -6.14
CA GLY A 115 -16.01 -8.34 -4.77
C GLY A 115 -14.99 -8.85 -3.75
N MET A 116 -15.36 -8.75 -2.46
CA MET A 116 -14.54 -9.23 -1.34
C MET A 116 -14.20 -10.72 -1.44
N ASP A 117 -15.05 -11.51 -2.07
CA ASP A 117 -14.89 -12.96 -2.25
C ASP A 117 -13.60 -13.34 -2.99
N LEU A 118 -13.14 -12.49 -3.90
CA LEU A 118 -11.92 -12.70 -4.68
C LEU A 118 -10.72 -11.89 -4.15
N LEU A 119 -10.95 -10.93 -3.27
CA LEU A 119 -9.92 -10.03 -2.73
C LEU A 119 -9.51 -10.36 -1.30
N TRP A 120 -10.14 -11.31 -0.66
CA TRP A 120 -9.91 -11.65 0.75
C TRP A 120 -8.46 -12.05 1.03
N ASP A 121 -7.79 -12.74 0.11
CA ASP A 121 -6.38 -13.13 0.20
C ASP A 121 -5.45 -11.91 0.17
N SER A 122 -5.67 -10.97 -0.74
CA SER A 122 -4.92 -9.71 -0.81
C SER A 122 -5.14 -8.86 0.44
N VAL A 123 -6.36 -8.78 0.94
CA VAL A 123 -6.70 -8.06 2.16
C VAL A 123 -6.04 -8.70 3.39
N LEU A 124 -6.09 -10.03 3.50
CA LEU A 124 -5.43 -10.75 4.59
C LEU A 124 -3.92 -10.60 4.55
N ALA A 125 -3.29 -10.74 3.37
CA ALA A 125 -1.85 -10.56 3.20
C ALA A 125 -1.41 -9.14 3.59
N MET A 126 -2.11 -8.12 3.11
CA MET A 126 -1.82 -6.73 3.43
C MET A 126 -2.08 -6.42 4.91
N GLY A 127 -3.14 -6.95 5.50
CA GLY A 127 -3.46 -6.84 6.93
C GLY A 127 -2.39 -7.48 7.81
N LEU A 128 -1.93 -8.68 7.48
CA LEU A 128 -0.84 -9.36 8.18
C LEU A 128 0.47 -8.58 8.08
N LEU A 129 0.84 -8.12 6.90
CA LEU A 129 2.02 -7.27 6.70
C LEU A 129 1.90 -5.99 7.55
N GLY A 130 0.75 -5.33 7.53
CA GLY A 130 0.48 -4.13 8.31
C GLY A 130 0.65 -4.34 9.81
N VAL A 131 0.06 -5.40 10.35
CA VAL A 131 0.16 -5.74 11.77
C VAL A 131 1.60 -6.09 12.17
N LEU A 132 2.30 -6.88 11.36
CA LEU A 132 3.70 -7.27 11.62
C LEU A 132 4.62 -6.06 11.59
N VAL A 133 4.52 -5.22 10.55
CA VAL A 133 5.40 -4.06 10.36
C VAL A 133 5.09 -2.97 11.39
N PHE A 134 3.81 -2.69 11.63
CA PHE A 134 3.40 -1.71 12.62
C PHE A 134 3.76 -2.16 14.04
N GLY A 135 3.55 -3.44 14.36
CA GLY A 135 3.93 -4.03 15.63
C GLY A 135 5.44 -4.00 15.87
N ALA A 136 6.24 -4.29 14.83
CA ALA A 136 7.70 -4.18 14.90
C ALA A 136 8.14 -2.72 15.12
N GLY A 137 7.53 -1.77 14.40
CA GLY A 137 7.80 -0.34 14.56
C GLY A 137 7.48 0.16 15.96
N MET A 138 6.31 -0.18 16.48
CA MET A 138 5.89 0.19 17.84
C MET A 138 6.77 -0.46 18.92
N GLY A 139 7.12 -1.73 18.75
CA GLY A 139 7.99 -2.43 19.70
C GLY A 139 9.39 -1.83 19.79
N ARG A 140 9.95 -1.41 18.65
CA ARG A 140 11.23 -0.69 18.63
C ARG A 140 11.11 0.72 19.21
N PHE A 141 10.05 1.43 18.84
CA PHE A 141 9.79 2.77 19.38
C PHE A 141 9.68 2.76 20.91
N GLY A 142 8.93 1.82 21.48
CA GLY A 142 8.79 1.66 22.94
C GLY A 142 10.13 1.35 23.63
N ARG A 143 11.04 0.60 22.99
CA ARG A 143 12.37 0.31 23.56
C ARG A 143 13.34 1.49 23.45
N GLN A 144 13.12 2.40 22.52
CA GLN A 144 14.01 3.52 22.27
C GLN A 144 13.66 4.74 23.14
N PHE A 145 12.38 4.90 23.50
CA PHE A 145 11.85 6.05 24.24
C PHE A 145 11.20 5.66 25.59
N GLY A 146 11.15 4.39 25.95
CA GLY A 146 10.77 3.87 27.26
C GLY A 146 11.98 3.53 28.07
#